data_689db38d2c49a8c1e7cee0632384a0f2
#
_entry.id   689db38d2c49a8c1e7cee0632384a0f2
#
_cell.length_a   1.000
_cell.length_b   1.000
_cell.length_c   1.000
_cell.angle_alpha   90.00
_cell.angle_beta   90.00
_cell.angle_gamma   90.00
#
_symmetry.space_group_name_H-M   'P 1'
#
loop_
_entity.id
_entity.type
_entity.pdbx_description
1 polymer ?
#
loop_
_entity_poly.entity_id
_entity_poly.type
_entity_poly.pdbx_seq_one_letter_code
_entity_poly.pdbx_strand_id
1 'polypeptide(L)'
;MKLKIYSYKGVKSTNDTAIRLIKQNIKQGIVTSDIQTNGKGQRGKKWVSRRGNLFISIFFPIGKSLNLKKITFSNLKIIKNILKNIVPYKINIKLPNDLKIMNKKVCGILQEIIYYNEIKFLIIGIGINIKSSPTIKEYELSLIHI
;
A
#
# COMPACT_ATOMS: atom_id res chain seq x y z
N MET A 1 2.36 -0.15 20.90
CA MET A 1 1.20 -0.82 20.26
C MET A 1 1.72 -1.98 19.41
N LYS A 2 1.19 -3.16 19.64
CA LYS A 2 1.59 -4.35 18.86
C LYS A 2 0.49 -4.66 17.85
N LEU A 3 0.81 -4.56 16.54
CA LEU A 3 -0.11 -4.91 15.47
C LEU A 3 0.02 -6.40 15.12
N LYS A 4 -1.11 -7.09 15.02
CA LYS A 4 -1.15 -8.46 14.51
C LYS A 4 -1.01 -8.46 13.00
N ILE A 5 -0.22 -9.39 12.46
CA ILE A 5 -0.06 -9.59 11.02
C ILE A 5 -0.95 -10.74 10.57
N TYR A 6 -1.77 -10.49 9.57
CA TYR A 6 -2.64 -11.45 8.89
C TYR A 6 -2.04 -11.74 7.52
N SER A 7 -1.41 -12.90 7.38
CA SER A 7 -0.69 -13.29 6.16
C SER A 7 -1.52 -14.26 5.32
N TYR A 8 -1.60 -14.00 4.02
CA TYR A 8 -2.35 -14.81 3.06
C TYR A 8 -1.46 -15.18 1.87
N LYS A 9 -1.69 -16.37 1.29
CA LYS A 9 -1.06 -16.78 0.03
C LYS A 9 -1.63 -16.01 -1.16
N GLY A 10 -2.92 -15.70 -1.14
CA GLY A 10 -3.60 -14.91 -2.16
C GLY A 10 -4.87 -14.30 -1.63
N VAL A 11 -5.16 -13.07 -2.06
CA VAL A 11 -6.41 -12.35 -1.79
C VAL A 11 -6.82 -11.58 -3.03
N LYS A 12 -8.07 -11.13 -3.08
CA LYS A 12 -8.49 -10.18 -4.13
C LYS A 12 -7.71 -8.88 -4.01
N SER A 13 -7.72 -8.29 -2.81
CA SER A 13 -7.02 -7.07 -2.46
C SER A 13 -6.73 -7.07 -0.97
N THR A 14 -5.53 -6.64 -0.57
CA THR A 14 -5.18 -6.52 0.85
C THR A 14 -6.03 -5.44 1.54
N ASN A 15 -6.38 -4.35 0.84
CA ASN A 15 -7.31 -3.35 1.37
C ASN A 15 -8.71 -3.94 1.61
N ASP A 16 -9.26 -4.68 0.66
CA ASP A 16 -10.57 -5.33 0.83
C ASP A 16 -10.56 -6.35 1.96
N THR A 17 -9.44 -7.06 2.13
CA THR A 17 -9.27 -7.99 3.24
C THR A 17 -9.24 -7.25 4.57
N ALA A 18 -8.56 -6.10 4.65
CA ALA A 18 -8.58 -5.24 5.83
C ALA A 18 -10.02 -4.77 6.17
N ILE A 19 -10.79 -4.36 5.17
CA ILE A 19 -12.20 -3.98 5.34
C ILE A 19 -13.00 -5.14 5.92
N ARG A 20 -12.81 -6.36 5.40
CA ARG A 20 -13.48 -7.55 5.91
C ARG A 20 -13.12 -7.82 7.38
N LEU A 21 -11.85 -7.69 7.76
CA LEU A 21 -11.41 -7.87 9.14
C LEU A 21 -12.03 -6.82 10.08
N ILE A 22 -12.12 -5.56 9.64
CA ILE A 22 -12.80 -4.49 10.39
C ILE A 22 -14.27 -4.88 10.63
N LYS A 23 -14.97 -5.38 9.62
CA LYS A 23 -16.35 -5.84 9.72
C LYS A 23 -16.52 -7.09 10.60
N GLN A 24 -15.44 -7.78 10.93
CA GLN A 24 -15.36 -8.86 11.91
C GLN A 24 -14.95 -8.34 13.32
N ASN A 25 -15.06 -7.03 13.55
CA ASN A 25 -14.72 -6.35 14.81
C ASN A 25 -13.22 -6.37 15.17
N ILE A 26 -12.33 -6.58 14.21
CA ILE A 26 -10.90 -6.43 14.39
C ILE A 26 -10.54 -4.96 14.17
N LYS A 27 -10.08 -4.30 15.22
CA LYS A 27 -9.90 -2.84 15.20
C LYS A 27 -8.61 -2.37 14.51
N GLN A 28 -7.57 -3.20 14.47
CA GLN A 28 -6.29 -2.81 13.89
C GLN A 28 -5.46 -4.02 13.52
N GLY A 29 -4.59 -3.85 12.54
CA GLY A 29 -3.70 -4.92 12.11
C GLY A 29 -2.98 -4.60 10.81
N ILE A 30 -2.22 -5.57 10.34
CA ILE A 30 -1.51 -5.55 9.07
C ILE A 30 -1.97 -6.76 8.27
N VAL A 31 -2.43 -6.54 7.05
CA VAL A 31 -2.72 -7.59 6.08
C VAL A 31 -1.57 -7.66 5.09
N THR A 32 -1.07 -8.87 4.81
CA THR A 32 -0.10 -9.09 3.75
C THR A 32 -0.53 -10.28 2.89
N SER A 33 -0.18 -10.26 1.61
CA SER A 33 -0.46 -11.35 0.68
C SER A 33 0.66 -11.51 -0.33
N ASP A 34 0.90 -12.77 -0.75
CA ASP A 34 1.89 -13.06 -1.78
C ASP A 34 1.44 -12.60 -3.17
N ILE A 35 0.13 -12.55 -3.40
CA ILE A 35 -0.48 -12.14 -4.67
C ILE A 35 -1.84 -11.48 -4.43
N GLN A 36 -2.21 -10.54 -5.29
CA GLN A 36 -3.55 -9.99 -5.36
C GLN A 36 -4.16 -10.28 -6.73
N THR A 37 -5.39 -10.79 -6.77
CA THR A 37 -6.10 -11.06 -8.03
C THR A 37 -6.87 -9.85 -8.55
N ASN A 38 -7.13 -8.87 -7.68
CA ASN A 38 -7.81 -7.62 -8.03
C ASN A 38 -7.21 -6.47 -7.21
N GLY A 39 -5.89 -6.30 -7.27
CA GLY A 39 -5.20 -5.19 -6.62
C GLY A 39 -5.72 -3.84 -7.11
N LYS A 40 -5.84 -2.90 -6.18
CA LYS A 40 -6.42 -1.58 -6.43
C LYS A 40 -5.37 -0.48 -6.43
N GLY A 41 -5.47 0.43 -7.38
CA GLY A 41 -4.82 1.72 -7.39
C GLY A 41 -5.82 2.86 -7.21
N GLN A 42 -5.36 4.09 -7.28
CA GLN A 42 -6.25 5.27 -7.22
C GLN A 42 -7.16 5.35 -8.44
N ARG A 43 -8.33 5.97 -8.25
CA ARG A 43 -9.31 6.30 -9.31
C ARG A 43 -9.73 5.10 -10.15
N GLY A 44 -9.96 3.95 -9.50
CA GLY A 44 -10.39 2.73 -10.17
C GLY A 44 -9.31 2.03 -10.99
N LYS A 45 -8.07 2.49 -10.95
CA LYS A 45 -6.95 1.82 -11.61
C LYS A 45 -6.64 0.51 -10.90
N LYS A 46 -6.10 -0.47 -11.66
CA LYS A 46 -5.65 -1.73 -11.10
C LYS A 46 -4.18 -1.64 -10.69
N TRP A 47 -3.86 -2.28 -9.58
CA TRP A 47 -2.49 -2.58 -9.22
C TRP A 47 -2.19 -4.02 -9.59
N VAL A 48 -1.39 -4.23 -10.64
CA VAL A 48 -1.01 -5.56 -11.07
C VAL A 48 -0.04 -6.16 -10.05
N SER A 49 -0.43 -7.31 -9.50
CA SER A 49 0.23 -7.91 -8.34
C SER A 49 0.84 -9.25 -8.71
N ARG A 50 2.15 -9.29 -8.82
CA ARG A 50 2.90 -10.51 -9.11
C ARG A 50 3.65 -10.99 -7.88
N ARG A 51 3.74 -12.30 -7.73
CA ARG A 51 4.49 -12.95 -6.63
C ARG A 51 5.93 -12.43 -6.56
N GLY A 52 6.41 -12.21 -5.33
CA GLY A 52 7.74 -11.67 -5.06
C GLY A 52 7.76 -10.16 -4.83
N ASN A 53 6.65 -9.47 -5.05
CA ASN A 53 6.46 -8.07 -4.70
C ASN A 53 5.78 -7.94 -3.33
N LEU A 54 5.81 -6.76 -2.74
CA LEU A 54 5.19 -6.50 -1.45
C LEU A 54 3.80 -5.91 -1.63
N PHE A 55 2.81 -6.54 -1.01
CA PHE A 55 1.44 -6.05 -0.92
C PHE A 55 1.01 -6.09 0.54
N ILE A 56 0.83 -4.94 1.14
CA ILE A 56 0.40 -4.81 2.53
C ILE A 56 -0.70 -3.77 2.67
N SER A 57 -1.54 -3.95 3.67
CA SER A 57 -2.49 -2.95 4.11
C SER A 57 -2.45 -2.84 5.63
N ILE A 58 -2.24 -1.66 6.13
CA ILE A 58 -2.28 -1.34 7.56
C ILE A 58 -3.62 -0.69 7.83
N PHE A 59 -4.33 -1.13 8.86
CA PHE A 59 -5.63 -0.57 9.21
C PHE A 59 -5.74 -0.30 10.70
N PHE A 60 -6.38 0.79 11.05
CA PHE A 60 -6.57 1.23 12.44
C PHE A 60 -7.65 2.31 12.54
N PRO A 61 -8.27 2.47 13.73
CA PRO A 61 -9.25 3.53 13.96
C PRO A 61 -8.56 4.90 14.00
N ILE A 62 -9.26 5.92 13.52
CA ILE A 62 -8.76 7.30 13.48
C ILE A 62 -9.78 8.28 14.05
N GLY A 63 -9.29 9.43 14.51
CA GLY A 63 -10.12 10.54 14.96
C GLY A 63 -10.78 11.31 13.81
N LYS A 64 -11.60 12.30 14.16
CA LYS A 64 -12.45 13.01 13.21
C LYS A 64 -11.71 13.96 12.26
N SER A 65 -10.58 14.53 12.66
CA SER A 65 -9.86 15.51 11.83
C SER A 65 -8.47 15.03 11.44
N LEU A 66 -8.41 14.32 10.30
CA LEU A 66 -7.16 13.91 9.69
C LEU A 66 -7.04 14.48 8.27
N ASN A 67 -5.88 15.05 7.99
CA ASN A 67 -5.55 15.47 6.64
C ASN A 67 -4.90 14.31 5.88
N LEU A 68 -5.67 13.65 5.00
CA LEU A 68 -5.21 12.48 4.25
C LEU A 68 -4.01 12.78 3.35
N LYS A 69 -3.93 13.96 2.76
CA LYS A 69 -2.79 14.35 1.91
C LYS A 69 -1.50 14.40 2.72
N LYS A 70 -1.56 14.97 3.93
CA LYS A 70 -0.40 15.00 4.84
C LYS A 70 0.02 13.62 5.29
N ILE A 71 -0.94 12.73 5.58
CA ILE A 71 -0.67 11.35 5.96
C ILE A 71 -0.01 10.60 4.80
N THR A 72 -0.54 10.71 3.59
CA THR A 72 0.06 10.08 2.40
C THR A 72 1.50 10.55 2.20
N PHE A 73 1.74 11.85 2.29
CA PHE A 73 3.08 12.41 2.13
C PHE A 73 4.05 11.92 3.21
N SER A 74 3.59 11.86 4.47
CA SER A 74 4.40 11.31 5.58
C SER A 74 4.73 9.84 5.35
N ASN A 75 3.76 9.04 4.91
CA ASN A 75 3.97 7.63 4.59
C ASN A 75 4.95 7.44 3.43
N LEU A 76 4.87 8.27 2.38
CA LEU A 76 5.86 8.26 1.29
C LEU A 76 7.27 8.54 1.79
N LYS A 77 7.44 9.51 2.70
CA LYS A 77 8.75 9.81 3.30
C LYS A 77 9.28 8.64 4.12
N ILE A 78 8.44 8.01 4.94
CA ILE A 78 8.83 6.86 5.76
C ILE A 78 9.29 5.70 4.86
N ILE A 79 8.49 5.34 3.86
CA ILE A 79 8.82 4.26 2.92
C ILE A 79 10.10 4.60 2.14
N LYS A 80 10.22 5.84 1.65
CA LYS A 80 11.44 6.31 0.98
C LYS A 80 12.67 6.14 1.87
N ASN A 81 12.59 6.51 3.15
CA ASN A 81 13.72 6.38 4.07
C ASN A 81 14.10 4.92 4.34
N ILE A 82 13.11 4.03 4.43
CA ILE A 82 13.36 2.60 4.56
C ILE A 82 14.05 2.07 3.30
N LEU A 83 13.52 2.35 2.12
CA LEU A 83 14.04 1.87 0.84
C LEU A 83 15.43 2.44 0.54
N LYS A 84 15.73 3.67 0.95
CA LYS A 84 17.04 4.31 0.77
C LYS A 84 18.18 3.49 1.38
N ASN A 85 17.92 2.74 2.44
CA ASN A 85 18.92 1.89 3.09
C ASN A 85 19.07 0.52 2.39
N ILE A 86 18.18 0.19 1.47
CA ILE A 86 18.11 -1.12 0.81
C ILE A 86 18.58 -1.03 -0.64
N VAL A 87 18.27 0.07 -1.33
CA VAL A 87 18.58 0.22 -2.76
C VAL A 87 19.63 1.30 -2.98
N PRO A 88 20.58 1.08 -3.94
CA PRO A 88 21.66 2.05 -4.23
C PRO A 88 21.20 3.19 -5.15
N TYR A 89 19.91 3.35 -5.39
CA TYR A 89 19.38 4.32 -6.34
C TYR A 89 18.69 5.48 -5.65
N LYS A 90 18.70 6.64 -6.28
CA LYS A 90 17.92 7.80 -5.84
C LYS A 90 16.43 7.53 -5.96
N ILE A 91 15.72 7.71 -4.85
CA ILE A 91 14.26 7.55 -4.80
C ILE A 91 13.62 8.95 -4.79
N ASN A 92 12.73 9.18 -5.71
CA ASN A 92 11.96 10.41 -5.83
C ASN A 92 10.50 10.20 -5.44
N ILE A 93 9.95 11.17 -4.73
CA ILE A 93 8.52 11.22 -4.43
C ILE A 93 7.81 11.86 -5.62
N LYS A 94 6.81 11.16 -6.16
CA LYS A 94 5.85 11.73 -7.10
C LYS A 94 4.50 11.86 -6.41
N LEU A 95 4.11 13.07 -6.12
CA LEU A 95 2.80 13.34 -5.53
C LEU A 95 1.67 12.92 -6.48
N PRO A 96 0.53 12.48 -5.95
CA PRO A 96 0.21 12.48 -4.51
C PRO A 96 0.68 11.23 -3.75
N ASN A 97 1.01 10.10 -4.40
CA ASN A 97 1.05 8.79 -3.73
C ASN A 97 2.09 7.79 -4.26
N ASP A 98 3.06 8.23 -5.02
CA ASP A 98 4.00 7.34 -5.69
C ASP A 98 5.46 7.59 -5.29
N LEU A 99 6.26 6.52 -5.29
CA LEU A 99 7.73 6.61 -5.32
C LEU A 99 8.24 6.14 -6.68
N LYS A 100 9.27 6.80 -7.15
CA LYS A 100 9.94 6.50 -8.43
C LYS A 100 11.44 6.32 -8.26
N ILE A 101 12.00 5.42 -9.05
CA ILE A 101 13.42 5.26 -9.30
C ILE A 101 13.64 5.38 -10.80
N MET A 102 14.57 6.25 -11.24
CA MET A 102 14.85 6.48 -12.68
C MET A 102 13.57 6.76 -13.48
N ASN A 103 12.71 7.61 -12.94
CA ASN A 103 11.39 7.97 -13.48
C ASN A 103 10.36 6.83 -13.60
N LYS A 104 10.68 5.63 -13.12
CA LYS A 104 9.76 4.48 -13.12
C LYS A 104 9.14 4.28 -11.75
N LYS A 105 7.85 4.00 -11.72
CA LYS A 105 7.11 3.79 -10.47
C LYS A 105 7.51 2.47 -9.80
N VAL A 106 7.96 2.56 -8.55
CA VAL A 106 8.35 1.38 -7.74
C VAL A 106 7.41 1.14 -6.57
N CYS A 107 6.72 2.16 -6.10
CA CYS A 107 5.80 2.07 -4.98
C CYS A 107 4.56 2.93 -5.24
N GLY A 108 3.42 2.42 -4.81
CA GLY A 108 2.16 3.18 -4.78
C GLY A 108 1.47 3.00 -3.44
N ILE A 109 0.82 4.05 -2.97
CA ILE A 109 0.01 4.05 -1.75
C ILE A 109 -1.44 4.31 -2.11
N LEU A 110 -2.35 3.50 -1.58
CA LEU A 110 -3.79 3.72 -1.66
C LEU A 110 -4.38 3.80 -0.25
N GLN A 111 -4.87 4.97 0.12
CA GLN A 111 -5.57 5.17 1.39
C GLN A 111 -7.07 5.14 1.17
N GLU A 112 -7.76 4.39 2.02
CA GLU A 112 -9.22 4.32 2.04
C GLU A 112 -9.72 4.59 3.45
N ILE A 113 -10.88 5.21 3.54
CA ILE A 113 -11.58 5.44 4.80
C ILE A 113 -12.89 4.68 4.76
N ILE A 114 -13.18 3.97 5.84
CA ILE A 114 -14.49 3.36 6.04
C ILE A 114 -15.03 3.72 7.42
N TYR A 115 -16.35 3.68 7.53
CA TYR A 115 -17.06 3.78 8.80
C TYR A 115 -17.70 2.44 9.11
N TYR A 116 -17.45 1.93 10.32
CA TYR A 116 -18.05 0.72 10.80
C TYR A 116 -18.34 0.84 12.29
N ASN A 117 -19.61 0.58 12.71
CA ASN A 117 -20.07 0.75 14.10
C ASN A 117 -19.68 2.10 14.69
N GLU A 118 -19.96 3.20 13.95
CA GLU A 118 -19.66 4.60 14.35
C GLU A 118 -18.16 4.91 14.51
N ILE A 119 -17.29 3.97 14.18
CA ILE A 119 -15.84 4.17 14.21
C ILE A 119 -15.35 4.42 12.79
N LYS A 120 -14.52 5.45 12.66
CA LYS A 120 -13.83 5.78 11.43
C LYS A 120 -12.49 5.05 11.37
N PHE A 121 -12.24 4.31 10.31
CA PHE A 121 -11.00 3.58 10.07
C PHE A 121 -10.25 4.14 8.88
N LEU A 122 -8.93 4.18 9.00
CA LEU A 122 -8.02 4.41 7.88
C LEU A 122 -7.38 3.08 7.49
N ILE A 123 -7.35 2.82 6.18
CA ILE A 123 -6.66 1.69 5.57
C ILE A 123 -5.58 2.26 4.66
N ILE A 124 -4.34 1.86 4.86
CA ILE A 124 -3.19 2.29 4.07
C ILE A 124 -2.66 1.08 3.30
N GLY A 125 -3.03 1.00 2.02
CA GLY A 125 -2.51 0.00 1.11
C GLY A 125 -1.17 0.46 0.52
N ILE A 126 -0.19 -0.43 0.51
CA ILE A 126 1.15 -0.19 0.00
C ILE A 126 1.52 -1.33 -0.94
N GLY A 127 1.81 -0.99 -2.18
CA GLY A 127 2.36 -1.92 -3.17
C GLY A 127 3.78 -1.50 -3.54
N ILE A 128 4.73 -2.44 -3.49
CA ILE A 128 6.12 -2.19 -3.87
C ILE A 128 6.58 -3.26 -4.84
N ASN A 129 7.09 -2.82 -6.00
CA ASN A 129 7.68 -3.70 -7.01
C ASN A 129 9.12 -4.05 -6.62
N ILE A 130 9.32 -5.27 -6.12
CA ILE A 130 10.61 -5.77 -5.65
C ILE A 130 11.26 -6.67 -6.71
N LYS A 131 10.58 -7.75 -7.12
CA LYS A 131 11.10 -8.75 -8.06
C LYS A 131 10.61 -8.58 -9.48
N SER A 132 9.40 -8.04 -9.68
CA SER A 132 8.82 -7.91 -11.00
C SER A 132 8.06 -6.61 -11.17
N SER A 133 8.15 -6.05 -12.37
CA SER A 133 7.41 -4.87 -12.77
C SER A 133 6.52 -5.25 -13.96
N PRO A 134 5.19 -5.15 -13.84
CA PRO A 134 4.32 -5.42 -14.97
C PRO A 134 4.48 -4.33 -16.04
N THR A 135 4.34 -4.72 -17.29
CA THR A 135 4.27 -3.76 -18.41
C THR A 135 2.83 -3.25 -18.48
N ILE A 136 2.65 -1.96 -18.21
CA ILE A 136 1.35 -1.29 -18.29
C ILE A 136 1.51 -0.11 -19.25
N LYS A 137 0.59 0.02 -20.22
CA LYS A 137 0.66 1.05 -21.25
C LYS A 137 0.60 2.49 -20.74
N GLU A 138 -0.04 2.71 -19.58
CA GLU A 138 -0.30 4.06 -19.07
C GLU A 138 0.82 4.64 -18.18
N TYR A 139 1.71 3.81 -17.63
CA TYR A 139 2.84 4.26 -16.82
C TYR A 139 3.94 3.22 -16.76
N GLU A 140 5.15 3.73 -16.70
CA GLU A 140 6.32 2.88 -16.54
C GLU A 140 6.51 2.50 -15.05
N LEU A 141 6.69 1.21 -14.82
CA LEU A 141 7.02 0.63 -13.53
C LEU A 141 8.47 0.20 -13.50
N SER A 142 9.09 0.23 -12.34
CA SER A 142 10.47 -0.20 -12.15
C SER A 142 10.56 -1.33 -11.12
N LEU A 143 11.69 -1.99 -11.14
CA LEU A 143 12.05 -3.02 -10.17
C LEU A 143 12.96 -2.44 -9.09
N ILE A 144 12.79 -2.94 -7.89
CA ILE A 144 13.73 -2.77 -6.80
C ILE A 144 14.51 -4.07 -6.67
N HIS A 145 15.75 -4.08 -7.12
CA HIS A 145 16.63 -5.24 -6.96
C HIS A 145 17.25 -5.20 -5.56
N ILE A 146 16.78 -6.10 -4.74
CA ILE A 146 17.28 -6.30 -3.38
C ILE A 146 18.21 -7.48 -3.34
#